data_629882d70af2775d15ddec6e6fe752ae
#
_entry.id   629882d70af2775d15ddec6e6fe752ae
#
_cell.length_a   1.000
_cell.length_b   1.000
_cell.length_c   1.000
_cell.angle_alpha   90.00
_cell.angle_beta   90.00
_cell.angle_gamma   90.00
#
_symmetry.space_group_name_H-M   'P 1'
#
loop_
_entity.id
_entity.type
_entity.pdbx_description
1 polymer ?
#
loop_
_entity_poly.entity_id
_entity_poly.type
_entity_poly.pdbx_seq_one_letter_code
_entity_poly.pdbx_strand_id
1 'polypeptide(L)'
;MLAGVLCASASFATDYYVSVEGSGEKNGSSWENAIAFTEMYSNINTKYKNGDVFYFQGGTYVPSDAIGITKGYTFIGGFPSTMKGTNHELPSYPSVTPTVFNGENKKSGLLTFGTDGTSGWSVTSSVRIQGIEFTGVSIVKGGKNQSALKLIRCKDVQVENCRFYENVSKADKTVADTGGPASLSVSSIVVFRNCQFFKNSSNGRGGAVKLKGTVTKVGETTFDGCLFKENSVGYMGSAIFMNHGKEMNIVNTIIEGNNATDESGELGAVFVVTPGNYDDMVRIANSTIAGNKGGAQVVGRNGADIMIANSIIVGDVDTPAIRIADNKNNVSDPKSGQSLSCGYNIIGKYVGKTASAPSWKTSDFVSDNNTLNSIFGNNAVTNGPVAAPYGATQVQMEAIAKDWSLGQNLKQDINGVSRGDIAVPGAVVAEPLKGKFGITDAKYATYYHDFGYIMPEGVKGGVVTDAKVEGTLVVDYKYGSGSVVPAKSALLLNGAKNVYEVALKLEETSEDVNLLKGTSDESLTTSDEAGAKFYKFANDKDKGIGFYWGADNGAAFTNSANKAYLVVAGEASAAKGFALGGVDTGIKEVTEVGKMAGKIYNLQGMQQKGLQKGICIVNGKKFIVK
;
A
#
# COMPACT_ATOMS: atom_id res chain seq x y z
N MET A 1 57.62 32.93 21.41
CA MET A 1 56.61 31.85 21.58
C MET A 1 56.10 31.53 20.17
N LEU A 2 56.57 30.44 19.58
CA LEU A 2 56.05 29.94 18.29
C LEU A 2 54.80 29.14 18.61
N ALA A 3 53.63 29.64 18.18
CA ALA A 3 52.41 28.87 18.21
C ALA A 3 52.43 27.87 17.06
N GLY A 4 52.64 26.59 17.41
CA GLY A 4 52.52 25.49 16.44
C GLY A 4 51.04 25.30 16.08
N VAL A 5 50.70 25.61 14.84
CA VAL A 5 49.42 25.23 14.24
C VAL A 5 49.49 23.70 14.06
N LEU A 6 48.81 22.96 14.93
CA LEU A 6 48.46 21.57 14.64
C LEU A 6 47.46 21.57 13.49
N CYS A 7 47.93 21.38 12.27
CA CYS A 7 47.08 20.93 11.18
C CYS A 7 46.62 19.51 11.54
N ALA A 8 45.40 19.37 12.02
CA ALA A 8 44.72 18.09 12.04
C ALA A 8 44.57 17.65 10.57
N SER A 9 45.45 16.76 10.10
CA SER A 9 45.31 16.13 8.80
C SER A 9 43.98 15.39 8.80
N ALA A 10 43.02 15.85 8.05
CA ALA A 10 41.83 15.09 7.75
C ALA A 10 42.29 13.75 7.15
N SER A 11 42.18 12.68 7.90
CA SER A 11 42.45 11.36 7.42
C SER A 11 41.35 10.98 6.45
N PHE A 12 41.58 11.07 5.15
CA PHE A 12 40.65 10.59 4.13
C PHE A 12 40.46 9.08 4.30
N ALA A 13 39.23 8.61 3.98
CA ALA A 13 38.93 7.18 3.86
C ALA A 13 39.87 6.54 2.83
N THR A 14 40.31 5.31 3.08
CA THR A 14 41.19 4.56 2.19
C THR A 14 40.41 3.44 1.53
N ASP A 15 40.63 3.27 0.23
CA ASP A 15 40.08 2.17 -0.55
C ASP A 15 40.98 0.94 -0.44
N TYR A 16 40.35 -0.21 -0.16
CA TYR A 16 41.03 -1.50 -0.07
C TYR A 16 40.34 -2.53 -0.95
N TYR A 17 41.13 -3.27 -1.71
CA TYR A 17 40.66 -4.33 -2.59
C TYR A 17 40.89 -5.68 -1.90
N VAL A 18 39.82 -6.51 -1.86
CA VAL A 18 39.79 -7.75 -1.08
C VAL A 18 39.42 -8.92 -2.00
N SER A 19 40.19 -10.00 -1.94
CA SER A 19 39.82 -11.28 -2.54
C SER A 19 39.89 -12.40 -1.50
N VAL A 20 39.40 -13.59 -1.85
CA VAL A 20 39.36 -14.71 -0.90
C VAL A 20 40.73 -14.99 -0.31
N GLU A 21 41.75 -15.22 -1.17
CA GLU A 21 43.11 -15.62 -0.78
C GLU A 21 44.14 -14.48 -0.81
N GLY A 22 43.73 -13.32 -1.30
CA GLY A 22 44.63 -12.23 -1.62
C GLY A 22 45.40 -12.45 -2.92
N SER A 23 46.05 -11.41 -3.41
CA SER A 23 46.86 -11.45 -4.63
C SER A 23 48.06 -10.50 -4.52
N GLY A 24 49.11 -10.74 -5.29
CA GLY A 24 50.31 -9.92 -5.35
C GLY A 24 50.89 -9.59 -3.97
N GLU A 25 51.11 -8.32 -3.69
CA GLU A 25 51.66 -7.84 -2.42
C GLU A 25 50.69 -7.93 -1.23
N LYS A 26 49.45 -8.28 -1.46
CA LYS A 26 48.36 -8.41 -0.45
C LYS A 26 48.20 -7.19 0.45
N ASN A 27 48.51 -6.00 -0.07
CA ASN A 27 48.43 -4.75 0.68
C ASN A 27 47.07 -4.00 0.46
N GLY A 28 46.27 -4.46 -0.50
CA GLY A 28 44.96 -3.92 -0.82
C GLY A 28 44.96 -2.65 -1.66
N SER A 29 46.09 -2.27 -2.24
CA SER A 29 46.22 -1.04 -3.03
C SER A 29 45.58 -1.11 -4.41
N SER A 30 45.32 -2.30 -4.92
CA SER A 30 44.66 -2.57 -6.21
C SER A 30 44.11 -4.00 -6.24
N TRP A 31 43.40 -4.37 -7.30
CA TRP A 31 42.92 -5.74 -7.51
C TRP A 31 44.06 -6.77 -7.65
N GLU A 32 45.20 -6.37 -8.27
CA GLU A 32 46.38 -7.22 -8.40
C GLU A 32 47.10 -7.44 -7.06
N ASN A 33 46.89 -6.50 -6.12
CA ASN A 33 47.50 -6.54 -4.79
C ASN A 33 46.44 -6.70 -3.68
N ALA A 34 45.34 -7.37 -3.97
CA ALA A 34 44.22 -7.51 -3.06
C ALA A 34 44.58 -8.19 -1.74
N ILE A 35 44.05 -7.71 -0.65
CA ILE A 35 44.21 -8.30 0.69
C ILE A 35 43.46 -9.64 0.75
N ALA A 36 44.03 -10.65 1.39
CA ALA A 36 43.29 -11.84 1.76
C ALA A 36 42.18 -11.50 2.79
N PHE A 37 41.00 -12.02 2.57
CA PHE A 37 39.86 -11.73 3.47
C PHE A 37 40.16 -12.05 4.95
N THR A 38 40.76 -13.19 5.21
CA THR A 38 41.13 -13.62 6.58
C THR A 38 42.06 -12.63 7.28
N GLU A 39 43.01 -12.06 6.57
CA GLU A 39 43.93 -11.03 7.11
C GLU A 39 43.15 -9.72 7.36
N MET A 40 42.38 -9.28 6.37
CA MET A 40 41.54 -8.07 6.51
C MET A 40 40.63 -8.19 7.72
N TYR A 41 39.85 -9.28 7.81
CA TYR A 41 38.84 -9.47 8.85
C TYR A 41 39.46 -9.57 10.26
N SER A 42 40.56 -10.31 10.42
CA SER A 42 41.26 -10.45 11.70
C SER A 42 41.83 -9.13 12.24
N ASN A 43 42.20 -8.20 11.34
CA ASN A 43 42.75 -6.90 11.69
C ASN A 43 41.74 -5.74 11.61
N ILE A 44 40.42 -6.03 11.46
CA ILE A 44 39.39 -5.04 11.11
C ILE A 44 39.34 -3.89 12.13
N ASN A 45 39.53 -4.13 13.40
CA ASN A 45 39.48 -3.10 14.44
C ASN A 45 40.81 -2.39 14.70
N THR A 46 41.94 -2.98 14.29
CA THR A 46 43.27 -2.50 14.63
C THR A 46 43.94 -1.74 13.50
N LYS A 47 43.96 -2.31 12.29
CA LYS A 47 44.69 -1.80 11.12
C LYS A 47 43.94 -0.69 10.38
N TYR A 48 42.60 -0.74 10.31
CA TYR A 48 41.78 0.12 9.46
C TYR A 48 41.10 1.24 10.25
N LYS A 49 40.67 2.30 9.56
CA LYS A 49 40.10 3.52 10.15
C LYS A 49 38.60 3.63 9.86
N ASN A 50 37.91 4.45 10.63
CA ASN A 50 36.51 4.81 10.33
C ASN A 50 36.41 5.39 8.90
N GLY A 51 35.42 4.92 8.15
CA GLY A 51 35.14 5.37 6.79
C GLY A 51 35.89 4.62 5.69
N ASP A 52 36.86 3.77 6.02
CA ASP A 52 37.54 2.97 5.01
C ASP A 52 36.58 2.11 4.19
N VAL A 53 36.89 1.95 2.91
CA VAL A 53 36.06 1.23 1.93
C VAL A 53 36.74 -0.05 1.51
N PHE A 54 36.01 -1.15 1.55
CA PHE A 54 36.48 -2.47 1.14
C PHE A 54 35.68 -2.97 -0.05
N TYR A 55 36.34 -3.16 -1.18
CA TYR A 55 35.78 -3.70 -2.41
C TYR A 55 36.08 -5.20 -2.49
N PHE A 56 35.04 -6.03 -2.51
CA PHE A 56 35.16 -7.48 -2.50
C PHE A 56 34.97 -8.07 -3.89
N GLN A 57 35.99 -8.82 -4.34
CA GLN A 57 35.86 -9.65 -5.53
C GLN A 57 34.79 -10.72 -5.33
N GLY A 58 34.16 -11.18 -6.41
CA GLY A 58 33.26 -12.33 -6.37
C GLY A 58 34.00 -13.56 -5.84
N GLY A 59 33.30 -14.32 -5.00
CA GLY A 59 33.85 -15.51 -4.35
C GLY A 59 33.15 -15.83 -3.04
N THR A 60 33.53 -16.96 -2.43
CA THR A 60 32.99 -17.40 -1.14
C THR A 60 33.95 -17.07 -0.01
N TYR A 61 33.50 -16.25 0.91
CA TYR A 61 34.23 -15.75 2.06
C TYR A 61 33.71 -16.42 3.33
N VAL A 62 34.58 -17.08 4.07
CA VAL A 62 34.26 -17.76 5.33
C VAL A 62 34.88 -17.00 6.49
N PRO A 63 34.08 -16.18 7.22
CA PRO A 63 34.59 -15.48 8.41
C PRO A 63 35.11 -16.49 9.46
N SER A 64 36.17 -16.14 10.19
CA SER A 64 36.62 -16.93 11.33
C SER A 64 35.54 -16.96 12.42
N ASP A 65 35.67 -16.33 13.53
CA ASP A 65 34.61 -16.11 14.49
C ASP A 65 34.07 -14.68 14.36
N ALA A 66 32.80 -14.47 14.73
CA ALA A 66 32.19 -13.15 14.63
C ALA A 66 32.91 -12.13 15.53
N ILE A 67 33.70 -11.24 14.93
CA ILE A 67 34.37 -10.13 15.61
C ILE A 67 33.39 -8.96 15.72
N GLY A 68 33.27 -8.35 16.91
CA GLY A 68 32.52 -7.11 17.06
C GLY A 68 33.28 -5.94 16.45
N ILE A 69 32.82 -5.46 15.29
CA ILE A 69 33.41 -4.32 14.57
C ILE A 69 32.94 -3.03 15.24
N THR A 70 33.85 -2.23 15.74
CA THR A 70 33.52 -0.99 16.48
C THR A 70 33.65 0.29 15.65
N LYS A 71 34.00 0.16 14.39
CA LYS A 71 34.18 1.25 13.43
C LYS A 71 33.15 1.17 12.32
N GLY A 72 32.80 2.31 11.71
CA GLY A 72 31.95 2.34 10.52
C GLY A 72 32.80 2.14 9.27
N TYR A 73 32.42 1.20 8.43
CA TYR A 73 33.05 0.86 7.17
C TYR A 73 32.04 0.80 6.05
N THR A 74 32.55 0.89 4.81
CA THR A 74 31.80 0.58 3.60
C THR A 74 32.30 -0.72 3.01
N PHE A 75 31.43 -1.71 2.87
CA PHE A 75 31.69 -3.01 2.24
C PHE A 75 30.88 -3.11 0.95
N ILE A 76 31.55 -3.30 -0.19
CA ILE A 76 30.90 -3.40 -1.50
C ILE A 76 31.36 -4.68 -2.18
N GLY A 77 30.42 -5.56 -2.52
CA GLY A 77 30.69 -6.84 -3.15
C GLY A 77 30.26 -6.92 -4.61
N GLY A 78 30.55 -8.07 -5.23
CA GLY A 78 30.08 -8.42 -6.58
C GLY A 78 31.04 -8.07 -7.71
N PHE A 79 32.29 -7.70 -7.43
CA PHE A 79 33.24 -7.32 -8.45
C PHE A 79 33.85 -8.53 -9.17
N PRO A 80 33.89 -8.56 -10.53
CA PRO A 80 34.47 -9.66 -11.29
C PRO A 80 35.96 -9.79 -11.02
N SER A 81 36.50 -11.01 -11.10
CA SER A 81 37.95 -11.29 -10.99
C SER A 81 38.77 -10.70 -12.15
N THR A 82 38.13 -10.23 -13.20
CA THR A 82 38.75 -9.56 -14.34
C THR A 82 39.05 -8.08 -14.10
N MET A 83 38.59 -7.51 -12.99
CA MET A 83 38.88 -6.11 -12.62
C MET A 83 40.37 -5.89 -12.45
N LYS A 84 40.86 -4.71 -12.80
CA LYS A 84 42.29 -4.34 -12.80
C LYS A 84 42.51 -2.97 -12.17
N GLY A 85 43.71 -2.79 -11.65
CA GLY A 85 44.13 -1.54 -11.03
C GLY A 85 43.23 -1.15 -9.87
N THR A 86 42.82 0.10 -9.86
CA THR A 86 41.90 0.66 -8.85
C THR A 86 40.49 0.89 -9.41
N ASN A 87 40.12 0.25 -10.52
CA ASN A 87 38.78 0.35 -11.07
C ASN A 87 37.78 -0.31 -10.11
N HIS A 88 36.76 0.45 -9.68
CA HIS A 88 35.68 -0.01 -8.82
C HIS A 88 34.31 0.47 -9.32
N GLU A 89 34.13 0.50 -10.63
CA GLU A 89 32.79 0.70 -11.22
C GLU A 89 31.83 -0.33 -10.64
N LEU A 90 30.73 0.15 -10.08
CA LEU A 90 29.77 -0.69 -9.36
C LEU A 90 29.15 -1.73 -10.31
N PRO A 91 29.13 -3.01 -9.92
CA PRO A 91 28.44 -4.04 -10.67
C PRO A 91 26.92 -3.84 -10.62
N SER A 92 26.22 -4.38 -11.62
CA SER A 92 24.76 -4.52 -11.53
C SER A 92 24.40 -5.57 -10.47
N TYR A 93 23.25 -5.40 -9.83
CA TYR A 93 22.78 -6.34 -8.79
C TYR A 93 21.45 -6.99 -9.21
N PRO A 94 21.24 -8.31 -8.92
CA PRO A 94 22.25 -9.24 -8.35
C PRO A 94 23.45 -9.43 -9.29
N SER A 95 24.65 -9.51 -8.69
CA SER A 95 25.89 -9.66 -9.47
C SER A 95 25.99 -11.05 -10.09
N VAL A 96 26.52 -11.12 -11.32
CA VAL A 96 26.87 -12.39 -11.99
C VAL A 96 28.09 -13.07 -11.35
N THR A 97 28.85 -12.32 -10.54
CA THR A 97 30.00 -12.81 -9.74
C THR A 97 29.76 -12.45 -8.28
N PRO A 98 28.86 -13.16 -7.57
CA PRO A 98 28.45 -12.75 -6.23
C PRO A 98 29.60 -12.85 -5.21
N THR A 99 29.63 -11.91 -4.30
CA THR A 99 30.43 -11.97 -3.08
C THR A 99 29.58 -12.62 -1.99
N VAL A 100 29.92 -13.84 -1.59
CA VAL A 100 29.12 -14.65 -0.68
C VAL A 100 29.83 -14.81 0.67
N PHE A 101 29.27 -14.29 1.73
CA PHE A 101 29.69 -14.57 3.10
C PHE A 101 28.94 -15.81 3.57
N ASN A 102 29.68 -16.93 3.75
CA ASN A 102 29.10 -18.25 3.98
C ASN A 102 29.54 -18.82 5.34
N GLY A 103 28.58 -19.21 6.14
CA GLY A 103 28.81 -19.88 7.43
C GLY A 103 29.03 -21.38 7.34
N GLU A 104 28.99 -21.97 6.14
CA GLU A 104 29.16 -23.41 5.89
C GLU A 104 28.23 -24.31 6.74
N ASN A 105 27.09 -23.77 7.19
CA ASN A 105 26.19 -24.41 8.14
C ASN A 105 26.83 -24.78 9.51
N LYS A 106 27.93 -24.10 9.86
CA LYS A 106 28.69 -24.30 11.09
C LYS A 106 28.81 -23.05 11.93
N LYS A 107 28.85 -21.86 11.29
CA LYS A 107 29.00 -20.58 11.99
C LYS A 107 27.65 -20.09 12.50
N SER A 108 27.65 -19.45 13.65
CA SER A 108 26.45 -18.84 14.25
C SER A 108 26.26 -17.37 13.86
N GLY A 109 27.23 -16.76 13.20
CA GLY A 109 27.21 -15.39 12.70
C GLY A 109 28.33 -15.15 11.71
N LEU A 110 28.19 -14.14 10.84
CA LEU A 110 29.15 -13.81 9.79
C LEU A 110 29.76 -12.43 9.98
N LEU A 111 28.91 -11.44 10.24
CA LEU A 111 29.35 -10.06 10.37
C LEU A 111 28.61 -9.39 11.53
N THR A 112 29.38 -8.81 12.45
CA THR A 112 28.82 -8.10 13.61
C THR A 112 29.39 -6.69 13.68
N PHE A 113 28.51 -5.68 13.64
CA PHE A 113 28.87 -4.30 13.94
C PHE A 113 28.37 -3.93 15.32
N GLY A 114 29.24 -3.33 16.13
CA GLY A 114 28.98 -2.97 17.50
C GLY A 114 29.26 -4.09 18.50
N THR A 115 29.17 -3.75 19.75
CA THR A 115 29.41 -4.65 20.88
C THR A 115 28.28 -4.53 21.89
N ASP A 116 28.00 -5.59 22.62
CA ASP A 116 27.10 -5.55 23.75
C ASP A 116 27.65 -4.60 24.83
N GLY A 117 26.81 -3.79 25.42
CA GLY A 117 27.16 -2.81 26.42
C GLY A 117 25.91 -2.07 26.93
N THR A 118 26.09 -1.23 27.96
CA THR A 118 24.95 -0.70 28.72
C THR A 118 24.46 0.68 28.28
N SER A 119 25.28 1.47 27.58
CA SER A 119 24.90 2.84 27.21
C SER A 119 25.58 3.34 25.92
N GLY A 120 25.00 4.34 25.31
CA GLY A 120 25.53 5.02 24.12
C GLY A 120 25.47 4.20 22.82
N TRP A 121 25.86 4.82 21.72
CA TRP A 121 26.08 4.15 20.44
C TRP A 121 27.40 3.37 20.47
N SER A 122 27.39 2.15 19.97
CA SER A 122 28.61 1.33 19.85
C SER A 122 29.39 1.69 18.58
N VAL A 123 28.67 1.98 17.49
CA VAL A 123 29.23 2.47 16.24
C VAL A 123 28.55 3.79 15.89
N THR A 124 29.32 4.88 15.91
CA THR A 124 28.83 6.25 15.64
C THR A 124 29.01 6.68 14.19
N SER A 125 29.98 6.08 13.48
CA SER A 125 30.27 6.32 12.08
C SER A 125 29.35 5.47 11.20
N SER A 126 29.12 5.94 9.97
CA SER A 126 28.28 5.25 9.00
C SER A 126 28.80 3.85 8.65
N VAL A 127 27.91 2.89 8.60
CA VAL A 127 28.14 1.54 8.07
C VAL A 127 27.40 1.41 6.76
N ARG A 128 28.06 0.98 5.70
CA ARG A 128 27.48 0.71 4.39
C ARG A 128 27.83 -0.70 3.95
N ILE A 129 26.83 -1.48 3.54
CA ILE A 129 27.00 -2.85 3.06
C ILE A 129 26.22 -2.96 1.77
N GLN A 130 26.88 -3.28 0.67
CA GLN A 130 26.25 -3.30 -0.65
C GLN A 130 26.66 -4.54 -1.45
N GLY A 131 25.68 -5.21 -2.08
CA GLY A 131 25.90 -6.26 -3.06
C GLY A 131 26.56 -7.52 -2.49
N ILE A 132 26.31 -7.84 -1.23
CA ILE A 132 26.86 -9.02 -0.53
C ILE A 132 25.71 -10.00 -0.24
N GLU A 133 26.01 -11.27 -0.44
CA GLU A 133 25.12 -12.38 -0.08
C GLU A 133 25.55 -13.00 1.25
N PHE A 134 24.60 -13.31 2.12
CA PHE A 134 24.81 -13.89 3.45
C PHE A 134 24.06 -15.21 3.57
N THR A 135 24.77 -16.31 3.75
CA THR A 135 24.16 -17.65 3.78
C THR A 135 24.89 -18.62 4.71
N GLY A 136 24.26 -19.77 4.96
CA GLY A 136 24.92 -20.88 5.65
C GLY A 136 25.16 -20.67 7.15
N VAL A 137 24.47 -19.72 7.79
CA VAL A 137 24.51 -19.60 9.25
C VAL A 137 23.70 -20.74 9.89
N SER A 138 24.23 -21.32 10.97
CA SER A 138 23.56 -22.34 11.76
C SER A 138 23.70 -22.03 13.26
N ILE A 139 22.64 -21.42 13.83
CA ILE A 139 22.59 -21.11 15.26
C ILE A 139 22.07 -22.33 15.99
N VAL A 140 22.90 -22.90 16.87
CA VAL A 140 22.59 -24.11 17.61
C VAL A 140 21.56 -23.87 18.74
N LYS A 141 20.98 -24.94 19.28
CA LYS A 141 20.11 -24.88 20.47
C LYS A 141 20.88 -24.20 21.63
N GLY A 142 20.23 -23.20 22.24
CA GLY A 142 20.85 -22.39 23.31
C GLY A 142 21.66 -21.18 22.82
N GLY A 143 21.92 -21.06 21.51
CA GLY A 143 22.54 -19.87 20.93
C GLY A 143 21.63 -18.63 21.04
N LYS A 144 22.18 -17.52 21.51
CA LYS A 144 21.43 -16.27 21.73
C LYS A 144 22.08 -15.11 20.95
N ASN A 145 21.25 -14.19 20.49
CA ASN A 145 21.71 -12.94 19.86
C ASN A 145 22.74 -13.16 18.74
N GLN A 146 22.51 -14.18 17.89
CA GLN A 146 23.36 -14.52 16.76
C GLN A 146 22.60 -14.34 15.45
N SER A 147 23.29 -13.99 14.37
CA SER A 147 22.71 -13.74 13.06
C SER A 147 23.80 -13.64 11.99
N ALA A 148 23.46 -13.81 10.72
CA ALA A 148 24.39 -13.58 9.61
C ALA A 148 24.90 -12.14 9.62
N LEU A 149 23.99 -11.17 9.76
CA LEU A 149 24.35 -9.77 10.00
C LEU A 149 23.79 -9.31 11.35
N LYS A 150 24.66 -9.01 12.29
CA LYS A 150 24.29 -8.50 13.62
C LYS A 150 24.69 -7.04 13.77
N LEU A 151 23.73 -6.18 14.15
CA LEU A 151 23.91 -4.75 14.31
C LEU A 151 23.56 -4.36 15.75
N ILE A 152 24.50 -3.83 16.49
CA ILE A 152 24.31 -3.49 17.92
C ILE A 152 24.61 -2.01 18.13
N ARG A 153 23.58 -1.24 18.43
CA ARG A 153 23.69 0.19 18.73
C ARG A 153 24.51 0.96 17.69
N CYS A 154 24.24 0.68 16.41
CA CYS A 154 24.82 1.40 15.30
C CYS A 154 23.92 2.60 14.95
N LYS A 155 24.54 3.79 14.86
CA LYS A 155 23.79 5.04 14.67
C LYS A 155 23.29 5.27 13.25
N ASP A 156 24.00 4.74 12.25
CA ASP A 156 23.70 4.92 10.82
C ASP A 156 24.17 3.69 10.04
N VAL A 157 23.23 2.86 9.62
CA VAL A 157 23.52 1.66 8.82
C VAL A 157 22.67 1.67 7.56
N GLN A 158 23.31 1.43 6.42
CA GLN A 158 22.63 1.19 5.15
C GLN A 158 23.10 -0.15 4.58
N VAL A 159 22.14 -0.99 4.24
CA VAL A 159 22.35 -2.32 3.64
C VAL A 159 21.59 -2.33 2.33
N GLU A 160 22.29 -2.42 1.20
CA GLU A 160 21.71 -2.23 -0.12
C GLU A 160 22.04 -3.38 -1.06
N ASN A 161 21.04 -3.80 -1.86
CA ASN A 161 21.25 -4.83 -2.89
C ASN A 161 21.85 -6.14 -2.34
N CYS A 162 21.55 -6.49 -1.08
CA CYS A 162 22.06 -7.67 -0.40
C CYS A 162 21.04 -8.80 -0.39
N ARG A 163 21.53 -10.03 -0.31
CA ARG A 163 20.70 -11.23 -0.25
C ARG A 163 21.03 -12.02 1.01
N PHE A 164 20.00 -12.44 1.75
CA PHE A 164 20.09 -13.22 2.97
C PHE A 164 19.27 -14.48 2.80
N TYR A 165 19.91 -15.64 2.70
CA TYR A 165 19.18 -16.86 2.39
C TYR A 165 19.75 -18.10 3.09
N GLU A 166 18.86 -19.04 3.35
CA GLU A 166 19.19 -20.35 3.93
C GLU A 166 19.98 -20.25 5.25
N ASN A 167 19.73 -19.18 6.02
CA ASN A 167 20.27 -19.05 7.37
C ASN A 167 19.31 -19.70 8.36
N VAL A 168 19.81 -20.47 9.31
CA VAL A 168 19.00 -21.30 10.20
C VAL A 168 19.29 -21.01 11.66
N SER A 169 18.25 -20.83 12.47
CA SER A 169 18.32 -20.80 13.93
C SER A 169 17.56 -21.96 14.54
N LYS A 170 18.27 -22.91 15.16
CA LYS A 170 17.73 -24.03 15.93
C LYS A 170 17.55 -23.70 17.41
N ALA A 171 17.70 -22.43 17.78
CA ALA A 171 17.60 -21.96 19.14
C ALA A 171 16.17 -22.17 19.71
N ASP A 172 16.07 -22.35 21.03
CA ASP A 172 14.81 -22.69 21.69
C ASP A 172 13.79 -21.53 21.57
N LYS A 173 12.56 -21.87 21.18
CA LYS A 173 11.46 -20.92 21.01
C LYS A 173 11.06 -20.17 22.29
N THR A 174 11.29 -20.77 23.44
CA THR A 174 10.96 -20.18 24.74
C THR A 174 11.94 -19.10 25.18
N VAL A 175 13.13 -19.03 24.57
CA VAL A 175 14.16 -18.06 24.90
C VAL A 175 13.93 -16.78 24.10
N ALA A 176 13.67 -15.69 24.80
CA ALA A 176 13.35 -14.38 24.18
C ALA A 176 14.43 -13.84 23.24
N ASP A 177 15.69 -14.21 23.44
CA ASP A 177 16.85 -13.70 22.70
C ASP A 177 17.23 -14.55 21.48
N THR A 178 16.33 -15.38 20.98
CA THR A 178 16.56 -16.25 19.82
C THR A 178 15.83 -15.73 18.59
N GLY A 179 16.28 -16.13 17.40
CA GLY A 179 15.65 -15.78 16.11
C GLY A 179 16.39 -14.73 15.31
N GLY A 180 15.84 -14.39 14.15
CA GLY A 180 16.45 -13.47 13.18
C GLY A 180 17.77 -13.98 12.58
N PRO A 181 17.80 -15.20 12.01
CA PRO A 181 19.04 -15.80 11.54
C PRO A 181 19.71 -15.03 10.39
N ALA A 182 18.92 -14.31 9.58
CA ALA A 182 19.44 -13.46 8.52
C ALA A 182 19.98 -12.15 9.07
N SER A 183 19.16 -11.42 9.85
CA SER A 183 19.59 -10.17 10.47
C SER A 183 18.98 -9.95 11.85
N LEU A 184 19.82 -9.51 12.78
CA LEU A 184 19.45 -9.09 14.12
C LEU A 184 19.89 -7.65 14.33
N SER A 185 18.94 -6.74 14.50
CA SER A 185 19.18 -5.35 14.87
C SER A 185 18.84 -5.12 16.34
N VAL A 186 19.80 -4.64 17.11
CA VAL A 186 19.63 -4.30 18.53
C VAL A 186 19.85 -2.81 18.73
N SER A 187 18.78 -2.06 18.98
CA SER A 187 18.83 -0.61 19.24
C SER A 187 19.65 0.17 18.19
N SER A 188 19.54 -0.20 16.90
CA SER A 188 20.26 0.41 15.80
C SER A 188 19.32 1.17 14.86
N ILE A 189 19.84 2.17 14.15
CA ILE A 189 19.13 2.85 13.06
C ILE A 189 19.62 2.24 11.75
N VAL A 190 18.71 1.56 11.02
CA VAL A 190 19.05 0.72 9.88
C VAL A 190 18.09 0.95 8.71
N VAL A 191 18.64 1.09 7.51
CA VAL A 191 17.88 1.05 6.26
C VAL A 191 18.35 -0.15 5.44
N PHE A 192 17.44 -1.06 5.15
CA PHE A 192 17.62 -2.09 4.14
C PHE A 192 16.95 -1.61 2.85
N ARG A 193 17.70 -1.55 1.75
CA ARG A 193 17.20 -1.14 0.44
C ARG A 193 17.46 -2.20 -0.61
N ASN A 194 16.42 -2.57 -1.37
CA ASN A 194 16.50 -3.57 -2.43
C ASN A 194 17.12 -4.90 -1.96
N CYS A 195 16.85 -5.29 -0.72
CA CYS A 195 17.38 -6.52 -0.13
C CYS A 195 16.39 -7.67 -0.24
N GLN A 196 16.91 -8.89 -0.35
CA GLN A 196 16.12 -10.11 -0.41
C GLN A 196 16.41 -10.99 0.80
N PHE A 197 15.35 -11.44 1.47
CA PHE A 197 15.38 -12.35 2.60
C PHE A 197 14.55 -13.58 2.25
N PHE A 198 15.18 -14.71 1.94
CA PHE A 198 14.43 -15.87 1.47
C PHE A 198 14.94 -17.19 2.03
N LYS A 199 14.03 -18.12 2.29
CA LYS A 199 14.33 -19.46 2.82
C LYS A 199 15.13 -19.46 4.13
N ASN A 200 15.08 -18.39 4.91
CA ASN A 200 15.65 -18.40 6.25
C ASN A 200 14.67 -19.08 7.22
N SER A 201 15.18 -19.74 8.26
CA SER A 201 14.31 -20.42 9.21
C SER A 201 14.76 -20.25 10.66
N SER A 202 13.79 -20.13 11.57
CA SER A 202 14.04 -20.00 13.00
C SER A 202 13.04 -20.81 13.82
N ASN A 203 13.50 -21.54 14.82
CA ASN A 203 12.62 -22.13 15.82
C ASN A 203 12.09 -21.07 16.81
N GLY A 204 12.73 -19.91 16.89
CA GLY A 204 12.42 -18.83 17.83
C GLY A 204 11.51 -17.76 17.23
N ARG A 205 11.96 -16.49 17.24
CA ARG A 205 11.21 -15.32 16.81
C ARG A 205 11.93 -14.61 15.65
N GLY A 206 11.19 -14.27 14.60
CA GLY A 206 11.75 -13.72 13.36
C GLY A 206 12.35 -14.82 12.49
N GLY A 207 11.60 -15.30 11.49
CA GLY A 207 12.06 -16.32 10.54
C GLY A 207 13.27 -15.86 9.74
N ALA A 208 13.28 -14.59 9.35
CA ALA A 208 14.44 -13.94 8.75
C ALA A 208 15.05 -12.87 9.65
N VAL A 209 14.27 -11.87 10.05
CA VAL A 209 14.76 -10.68 10.74
C VAL A 209 14.16 -10.55 12.13
N LYS A 210 15.00 -10.13 13.07
CA LYS A 210 14.58 -9.74 14.41
C LYS A 210 15.06 -8.34 14.72
N LEU A 211 14.13 -7.52 15.20
CA LEU A 211 14.39 -6.16 15.69
C LEU A 211 14.17 -6.14 17.20
N LYS A 212 15.14 -5.62 17.94
CA LYS A 212 15.09 -5.57 19.40
C LYS A 212 15.58 -4.21 19.90
N GLY A 213 14.80 -3.58 20.78
CA GLY A 213 15.24 -2.43 21.56
C GLY A 213 15.70 -2.81 22.97
N THR A 214 16.16 -1.82 23.69
CA THR A 214 16.42 -1.89 25.12
C THR A 214 15.64 -0.77 25.82
N VAL A 215 15.41 -0.89 27.12
CA VAL A 215 14.68 0.13 27.90
C VAL A 215 15.29 1.53 27.83
N THR A 216 16.57 1.65 27.47
CA THR A 216 17.29 2.93 27.39
C THR A 216 17.50 3.40 25.95
N LYS A 217 17.36 2.52 24.96
CA LYS A 217 17.53 2.83 23.55
C LYS A 217 16.66 1.96 22.68
N VAL A 218 15.93 2.60 21.81
CA VAL A 218 15.15 1.97 20.75
C VAL A 218 15.81 2.23 19.39
N GLY A 219 15.63 1.30 18.47
CA GLY A 219 16.12 1.41 17.10
C GLY A 219 15.03 1.89 16.16
N GLU A 220 15.43 2.23 14.96
CA GLU A 220 14.54 2.52 13.85
C GLU A 220 14.99 1.66 12.68
N THR A 221 14.07 0.95 12.03
CA THR A 221 14.42 0.10 10.90
C THR A 221 13.48 0.35 9.73
N THR A 222 14.06 0.60 8.57
CA THR A 222 13.31 0.76 7.33
C THR A 222 13.68 -0.37 6.36
N PHE A 223 12.66 -1.01 5.79
CA PHE A 223 12.74 -1.90 4.65
C PHE A 223 12.15 -1.18 3.44
N ASP A 224 12.97 -0.86 2.45
CA ASP A 224 12.59 -0.14 1.23
C ASP A 224 12.93 -0.97 -0.01
N GLY A 225 11.92 -1.32 -0.80
CA GLY A 225 12.12 -2.16 -1.98
C GLY A 225 12.59 -3.58 -1.66
N CYS A 226 12.25 -4.13 -0.49
CA CYS A 226 12.72 -5.43 -0.05
C CYS A 226 11.75 -6.57 -0.41
N LEU A 227 12.29 -7.79 -0.50
CA LEU A 227 11.52 -9.01 -0.68
C LEU A 227 11.77 -9.97 0.48
N PHE A 228 10.69 -10.39 1.16
CA PHE A 228 10.70 -11.47 2.16
C PHE A 228 9.88 -12.64 1.62
N LYS A 229 10.56 -13.75 1.32
CA LYS A 229 9.90 -14.89 0.65
C LYS A 229 10.30 -16.23 1.25
N GLU A 230 9.32 -17.10 1.49
CA GLU A 230 9.57 -18.48 1.94
C GLU A 230 10.40 -18.60 3.22
N ASN A 231 10.39 -17.57 4.09
CA ASN A 231 11.00 -17.70 5.41
C ASN A 231 10.05 -18.45 6.36
N SER A 232 10.61 -19.15 7.34
CA SER A 232 9.81 -19.92 8.27
C SER A 232 10.17 -19.67 9.73
N VAL A 233 9.18 -19.79 10.61
CA VAL A 233 9.37 -19.61 12.04
C VAL A 233 8.59 -20.64 12.84
N GLY A 234 9.20 -21.13 13.92
CA GLY A 234 8.54 -22.02 14.88
C GLY A 234 7.70 -21.27 15.93
N TYR A 235 7.75 -19.91 15.97
CA TYR A 235 7.00 -19.15 16.96
C TYR A 235 6.38 -17.87 16.38
N MET A 236 7.04 -16.71 16.37
CA MET A 236 6.44 -15.42 16.00
C MET A 236 7.21 -14.71 14.90
N GLY A 237 6.50 -14.11 13.92
CA GLY A 237 7.06 -13.32 12.84
C GLY A 237 7.79 -14.14 11.80
N SER A 238 7.09 -14.83 10.90
CA SER A 238 7.73 -15.70 9.91
C SER A 238 8.67 -14.98 8.95
N ALA A 239 8.45 -13.69 8.71
CA ALA A 239 9.40 -12.83 8.04
C ALA A 239 10.15 -11.96 9.06
N ILE A 240 9.41 -11.13 9.79
CA ILE A 240 9.96 -10.10 10.68
C ILE A 240 9.32 -10.20 12.06
N PHE A 241 10.15 -10.13 13.09
CA PHE A 241 9.71 -9.97 14.48
C PHE A 241 10.32 -8.70 15.08
N MET A 242 9.48 -7.83 15.63
CA MET A 242 9.91 -6.65 16.36
C MET A 242 9.46 -6.72 17.83
N ASN A 243 10.39 -6.48 18.74
CA ASN A 243 10.12 -6.37 20.16
C ASN A 243 10.82 -5.14 20.71
N HIS A 244 10.05 -4.11 21.02
CA HIS A 244 10.57 -2.86 21.54
C HIS A 244 11.56 -2.17 20.59
N GLY A 245 11.18 -2.12 19.30
CA GLY A 245 12.00 -1.51 18.25
C GLY A 245 11.72 -0.03 17.99
N LYS A 246 10.75 0.58 18.65
CA LYS A 246 10.17 1.91 18.45
C LYS A 246 9.50 2.07 17.10
N GLU A 247 10.23 1.98 16.00
CA GLU A 247 9.69 2.26 14.67
C GLU A 247 10.21 1.29 13.63
N MET A 248 9.30 0.75 12.83
CA MET A 248 9.61 -0.05 11.66
C MET A 248 8.81 0.49 10.47
N ASN A 249 9.52 0.84 9.39
CA ASN A 249 8.93 1.28 8.14
C ASN A 249 9.08 0.17 7.09
N ILE A 250 7.98 -0.22 6.45
CA ILE A 250 7.91 -1.20 5.36
C ILE A 250 7.38 -0.45 4.14
N VAL A 251 8.26 -0.16 3.18
CA VAL A 251 7.99 0.71 2.05
C VAL A 251 8.35 0.00 0.76
N ASN A 252 7.49 0.07 -0.25
CA ASN A 252 7.70 -0.59 -1.56
C ASN A 252 8.12 -2.07 -1.43
N THR A 253 7.68 -2.78 -0.41
CA THR A 253 8.21 -4.08 0.01
C THR A 253 7.18 -5.18 -0.19
N ILE A 254 7.63 -6.36 -0.59
CA ILE A 254 6.82 -7.57 -0.70
C ILE A 254 7.18 -8.54 0.42
N ILE A 255 6.15 -9.05 1.11
CA ILE A 255 6.27 -10.12 2.11
C ILE A 255 5.29 -11.22 1.74
N GLU A 256 5.79 -12.32 1.14
CA GLU A 256 4.97 -13.39 0.57
C GLU A 256 5.43 -14.80 0.96
N GLY A 257 4.51 -15.73 1.08
CA GLY A 257 4.81 -17.16 1.20
C GLY A 257 5.61 -17.55 2.44
N ASN A 258 5.73 -16.66 3.43
CA ASN A 258 6.41 -16.97 4.68
C ASN A 258 5.49 -17.83 5.57
N ASN A 259 6.06 -18.75 6.36
CA ASN A 259 5.30 -19.74 7.10
C ASN A 259 5.63 -19.74 8.59
N ALA A 260 4.62 -19.60 9.43
CA ALA A 260 4.72 -19.81 10.87
C ALA A 260 4.12 -21.18 11.22
N THR A 261 4.87 -22.02 11.93
CA THR A 261 4.55 -23.45 12.10
C THR A 261 4.00 -23.82 13.48
N ASP A 262 4.00 -22.91 14.46
CA ASP A 262 3.43 -23.19 15.78
C ASP A 262 1.89 -23.07 15.76
N GLU A 263 1.22 -24.07 16.28
CA GLU A 263 -0.26 -24.15 16.35
C GLU A 263 -0.88 -23.25 17.45
N SER A 264 -0.10 -22.46 18.17
CA SER A 264 -0.58 -21.61 19.29
C SER A 264 -1.54 -20.48 18.89
N GLY A 265 -1.74 -20.25 17.57
CA GLY A 265 -2.78 -19.35 17.03
C GLY A 265 -2.49 -17.85 17.11
N GLU A 266 -1.33 -17.43 17.60
CA GLU A 266 -0.95 -15.99 17.69
C GLU A 266 0.21 -15.66 16.76
N LEU A 267 0.20 -16.17 15.54
CA LEU A 267 1.31 -16.11 14.61
C LEU A 267 1.07 -15.09 13.50
N GLY A 268 2.13 -14.59 12.91
CA GLY A 268 2.03 -13.68 11.77
C GLY A 268 3.33 -13.58 10.98
N ALA A 269 3.23 -13.03 9.76
CA ALA A 269 4.41 -12.79 8.95
C ALA A 269 5.21 -11.62 9.49
N VAL A 270 4.57 -10.49 9.73
CA VAL A 270 5.11 -9.35 10.47
C VAL A 270 4.48 -9.36 11.86
N PHE A 271 5.30 -9.49 12.89
CA PHE A 271 4.84 -9.57 14.26
C PHE A 271 5.53 -8.52 15.13
N VAL A 272 4.74 -7.63 15.72
CA VAL A 272 5.23 -6.55 16.57
C VAL A 272 4.66 -6.69 17.97
N VAL A 273 5.54 -6.61 18.96
CA VAL A 273 5.18 -6.65 20.39
C VAL A 273 5.75 -5.44 21.09
N THR A 274 4.89 -4.66 21.71
CA THR A 274 5.29 -3.55 22.57
C THR A 274 5.32 -4.04 24.03
N PRO A 275 6.45 -4.04 24.71
CA PRO A 275 6.51 -4.35 26.12
C PRO A 275 6.19 -3.12 26.99
N GLY A 276 5.23 -3.26 27.91
CA GLY A 276 4.92 -2.24 28.90
C GLY A 276 4.32 -0.94 28.32
N ASN A 277 4.83 0.21 28.74
CA ASN A 277 4.30 1.53 28.39
C ASN A 277 4.98 2.19 27.18
N TYR A 278 5.51 1.41 26.25
CA TYR A 278 6.19 1.93 25.05
C TYR A 278 5.22 2.02 23.87
N ASP A 279 5.53 2.86 22.91
CA ASP A 279 4.76 3.09 21.70
C ASP A 279 5.56 2.57 20.50
N ASP A 280 5.50 1.26 20.25
CA ASP A 280 6.11 0.70 19.03
C ASP A 280 5.15 0.86 17.86
N MET A 281 5.68 1.30 16.72
CA MET A 281 4.91 1.61 15.53
C MET A 281 5.45 0.88 14.31
N VAL A 282 4.53 0.37 13.50
CA VAL A 282 4.80 -0.12 12.14
C VAL A 282 4.11 0.78 11.14
N ARG A 283 4.85 1.30 10.17
CA ARG A 283 4.31 2.03 9.03
C ARG A 283 4.49 1.21 7.76
N ILE A 284 3.42 1.01 7.02
CA ILE A 284 3.38 0.21 5.80
C ILE A 284 2.88 1.11 4.67
N ALA A 285 3.74 1.37 3.68
CA ALA A 285 3.42 2.23 2.55
C ALA A 285 3.79 1.58 1.22
N ASN A 286 2.92 1.68 0.21
CA ASN A 286 3.15 1.11 -1.13
C ASN A 286 3.63 -0.35 -1.09
N SER A 287 3.15 -1.15 -0.15
CA SER A 287 3.68 -2.48 0.13
C SER A 287 2.63 -3.57 -0.06
N THR A 288 3.10 -4.78 -0.31
CA THR A 288 2.25 -5.96 -0.46
C THR A 288 2.64 -7.01 0.56
N ILE A 289 1.73 -7.37 1.46
CA ILE A 289 1.90 -8.43 2.44
C ILE A 289 0.78 -9.46 2.19
N ALA A 290 1.13 -10.58 1.54
CA ALA A 290 0.11 -11.49 1.04
C ALA A 290 0.55 -12.95 1.04
N GLY A 291 -0.43 -13.87 1.20
CA GLY A 291 -0.20 -15.30 1.05
C GLY A 291 0.76 -15.92 2.06
N ASN A 292 1.01 -15.27 3.20
CA ASN A 292 1.78 -15.86 4.28
C ASN A 292 0.89 -16.81 5.10
N LYS A 293 1.48 -17.88 5.63
CA LYS A 293 0.78 -18.99 6.25
C LYS A 293 1.04 -19.10 7.75
N GLY A 294 0.14 -19.80 8.45
CA GLY A 294 0.25 -20.11 9.87
C GLY A 294 -0.15 -18.99 10.81
N GLY A 295 -0.72 -17.88 10.29
CA GLY A 295 -1.18 -16.75 11.11
C GLY A 295 -1.53 -15.54 10.27
N ALA A 296 -1.83 -14.40 10.90
CA ALA A 296 -2.18 -13.16 10.19
C ALA A 296 -1.00 -12.63 9.34
N GLN A 297 -1.32 -11.80 8.35
CA GLN A 297 -0.27 -11.16 7.56
C GLN A 297 0.52 -10.16 8.43
N VAL A 298 -0.17 -9.38 9.25
CA VAL A 298 0.42 -8.43 10.21
C VAL A 298 -0.22 -8.60 11.57
N VAL A 299 0.58 -8.66 12.62
CA VAL A 299 0.13 -8.75 14.02
C VAL A 299 0.72 -7.62 14.84
N GLY A 300 -0.14 -6.82 15.47
CA GLY A 300 0.22 -5.91 16.55
C GLY A 300 -0.22 -6.47 17.91
N ARG A 301 0.68 -6.45 18.90
CA ARG A 301 0.39 -6.95 20.25
C ARG A 301 0.86 -5.98 21.32
N ASN A 302 0.12 -5.93 22.44
CA ASN A 302 0.44 -5.13 23.63
C ASN A 302 0.57 -3.63 23.34
N GLY A 303 -0.30 -3.05 22.53
CA GLY A 303 -0.28 -1.62 22.24
C GLY A 303 0.59 -1.20 21.05
N ALA A 304 1.07 -2.15 20.24
CA ALA A 304 1.75 -1.79 18.99
C ALA A 304 0.78 -1.16 17.97
N ASP A 305 1.18 -0.02 17.41
CA ASP A 305 0.41 0.68 16.39
C ASP A 305 0.79 0.23 14.98
N ILE A 306 -0.20 0.09 14.11
CA ILE A 306 0.00 -0.26 12.69
C ILE A 306 -0.62 0.86 11.84
N MET A 307 0.20 1.60 11.10
CA MET A 307 -0.23 2.62 10.14
C MET A 307 -0.06 2.11 8.71
N ILE A 308 -1.08 2.30 7.86
CA ILE A 308 -1.10 1.73 6.52
C ILE A 308 -1.52 2.79 5.49
N ALA A 309 -0.83 2.84 4.36
CA ALA A 309 -1.10 3.72 3.24
C ALA A 309 -0.86 3.04 1.90
N ASN A 310 -1.81 3.13 0.97
CA ASN A 310 -1.69 2.67 -0.42
C ASN A 310 -1.09 1.25 -0.55
N SER A 311 -1.52 0.33 0.30
CA SER A 311 -0.94 -1.00 0.43
C SER A 311 -1.96 -2.13 0.25
N ILE A 312 -1.48 -3.33 -0.08
CA ILE A 312 -2.30 -4.54 -0.18
C ILE A 312 -1.88 -5.48 0.97
N ILE A 313 -2.82 -5.81 1.85
CA ILE A 313 -2.60 -6.77 2.94
C ILE A 313 -3.74 -7.79 2.91
N VAL A 314 -3.47 -8.99 2.39
CA VAL A 314 -4.48 -10.04 2.20
C VAL A 314 -3.93 -11.42 2.53
N GLY A 315 -4.72 -12.23 3.22
CA GLY A 315 -4.45 -13.63 3.47
C GLY A 315 -5.29 -14.55 2.58
N ASP A 316 -5.25 -15.84 2.85
CA ASP A 316 -6.25 -16.80 2.36
C ASP A 316 -7.59 -16.60 3.10
N VAL A 317 -8.63 -17.31 2.70
CA VAL A 317 -10.01 -17.16 3.21
C VAL A 317 -10.08 -17.16 4.75
N ASP A 318 -9.30 -18.02 5.41
CA ASP A 318 -9.30 -18.14 6.88
C ASP A 318 -8.14 -17.40 7.57
N THR A 319 -7.26 -16.77 6.79
CA THR A 319 -6.07 -16.11 7.30
C THR A 319 -6.30 -14.61 7.42
N PRO A 320 -6.30 -14.03 8.64
CA PRO A 320 -6.48 -12.59 8.80
C PRO A 320 -5.39 -11.79 8.07
N ALA A 321 -5.80 -10.69 7.45
CA ALA A 321 -4.86 -9.69 6.94
C ALA A 321 -4.16 -8.98 8.11
N ILE A 322 -4.93 -8.49 9.06
CA ILE A 322 -4.41 -7.78 10.23
C ILE A 322 -5.06 -8.35 11.49
N ARG A 323 -4.23 -8.56 12.50
CA ARG A 323 -4.69 -8.95 13.83
C ARG A 323 -4.11 -8.02 14.90
N ILE A 324 -4.98 -7.42 15.71
CA ILE A 324 -4.61 -6.71 16.93
C ILE A 324 -4.92 -7.62 18.12
N ALA A 325 -3.88 -8.02 18.84
CA ALA A 325 -3.97 -8.98 19.95
C ALA A 325 -3.58 -8.31 21.27
N ASP A 326 -4.39 -8.52 22.30
CA ASP A 326 -4.05 -8.10 23.65
C ASP A 326 -3.14 -9.11 24.36
N ASN A 327 -2.45 -8.63 25.37
CA ASN A 327 -1.71 -9.51 26.26
C ASN A 327 -2.70 -10.36 27.07
N LYS A 328 -2.64 -11.69 26.93
CA LYS A 328 -3.45 -12.62 27.73
C LYS A 328 -3.25 -12.50 29.24
N ASN A 329 -2.14 -11.88 29.66
CA ASN A 329 -1.71 -11.84 31.05
C ASN A 329 -1.90 -10.46 31.72
N ASN A 330 -2.41 -9.43 31.02
CA ASN A 330 -2.57 -8.10 31.60
C ASN A 330 -3.90 -7.47 31.18
N VAL A 331 -4.94 -7.77 31.97
CA VAL A 331 -6.31 -7.25 31.77
C VAL A 331 -6.43 -5.75 32.08
N SER A 332 -5.39 -5.15 32.64
CA SER A 332 -5.37 -3.76 33.11
C SER A 332 -4.53 -2.80 32.26
N ASP A 333 -3.97 -3.25 31.12
CA ASP A 333 -3.20 -2.36 30.24
C ASP A 333 -4.14 -1.56 29.33
N PRO A 334 -4.28 -0.23 29.54
CA PRO A 334 -5.21 0.60 28.78
C PRO A 334 -4.75 0.91 27.35
N LYS A 335 -3.55 0.49 26.95
CA LYS A 335 -3.02 0.70 25.60
C LYS A 335 -3.29 -0.50 24.72
N SER A 336 -4.47 -0.56 24.11
CA SER A 336 -4.70 -1.41 22.96
C SER A 336 -4.02 -0.78 21.74
N GLY A 337 -3.16 -1.54 21.02
CA GLY A 337 -2.63 -1.11 19.73
C GLY A 337 -3.75 -0.74 18.77
N GLN A 338 -3.51 0.25 17.93
CA GLN A 338 -4.47 0.74 16.96
C GLN A 338 -3.99 0.41 15.55
N SER A 339 -4.94 0.11 14.70
CA SER A 339 -4.72 0.08 13.26
C SER A 339 -5.22 1.41 12.70
N LEU A 340 -4.31 2.19 12.11
CA LEU A 340 -4.59 3.53 11.59
C LEU A 340 -4.43 3.51 10.07
N SER A 341 -5.46 3.88 9.33
CA SER A 341 -5.36 4.02 7.90
C SER A 341 -5.12 5.47 7.46
N CYS A 342 -4.19 5.64 6.54
CA CYS A 342 -4.02 6.87 5.77
C CYS A 342 -4.74 6.82 4.42
N GLY A 343 -5.46 5.73 4.13
CA GLY A 343 -6.30 5.56 2.96
C GLY A 343 -5.66 4.79 1.81
N TYR A 344 -6.49 4.47 0.84
CA TYR A 344 -6.12 3.84 -0.43
C TYR A 344 -5.55 2.43 -0.27
N ASN A 345 -6.06 1.65 0.69
CA ASN A 345 -5.59 0.30 0.98
C ASN A 345 -6.57 -0.76 0.47
N ILE A 346 -6.05 -1.93 0.14
CA ILE A 346 -6.83 -3.15 -0.08
C ILE A 346 -6.51 -4.10 1.08
N ILE A 347 -7.48 -4.29 1.96
CA ILE A 347 -7.31 -5.04 3.19
C ILE A 347 -8.30 -6.21 3.23
N GLY A 348 -7.79 -7.40 3.54
CA GLY A 348 -8.58 -8.58 3.83
C GLY A 348 -9.15 -8.56 5.25
N LYS A 349 -9.47 -9.75 5.76
CA LYS A 349 -10.08 -9.97 7.07
C LYS A 349 -9.29 -9.30 8.20
N TYR A 350 -9.98 -8.46 8.96
CA TYR A 350 -9.46 -7.87 10.19
C TYR A 350 -9.95 -8.65 11.42
N VAL A 351 -9.06 -8.88 12.39
CA VAL A 351 -9.37 -9.50 13.67
C VAL A 351 -8.83 -8.66 14.81
N GLY A 352 -9.70 -8.11 15.63
CA GLY A 352 -9.33 -7.29 16.79
C GLY A 352 -10.48 -7.22 17.80
N LYS A 353 -10.22 -6.67 19.00
CA LYS A 353 -11.27 -6.43 19.98
C LYS A 353 -12.19 -5.30 19.50
N THR A 354 -13.47 -5.41 19.85
CA THR A 354 -14.55 -4.46 19.52
C THR A 354 -14.30 -3.02 20.01
N ALA A 355 -13.47 -2.84 21.04
CA ALA A 355 -13.12 -1.51 21.57
C ALA A 355 -12.03 -0.78 20.77
N SER A 356 -11.39 -1.45 19.82
CA SER A 356 -10.32 -0.91 18.97
C SER A 356 -10.70 -1.08 17.50
N ALA A 357 -11.92 -0.67 17.12
CA ALA A 357 -12.31 -0.69 15.72
C ALA A 357 -11.29 0.13 14.90
N PRO A 358 -10.75 -0.42 13.80
CA PRO A 358 -9.79 0.31 12.98
C PRO A 358 -10.40 1.62 12.48
N SER A 359 -9.60 2.66 12.47
CA SER A 359 -9.99 3.94 11.84
C SER A 359 -9.75 3.86 10.34
N TRP A 360 -10.53 3.01 9.65
CA TRP A 360 -10.49 2.92 8.20
C TRP A 360 -10.97 4.22 7.56
N LYS A 361 -10.32 4.61 6.47
CA LYS A 361 -10.79 5.70 5.61
C LYS A 361 -11.84 5.18 4.63
N THR A 362 -12.70 6.05 4.15
CA THR A 362 -13.70 5.70 3.12
C THR A 362 -13.04 5.36 1.78
N SER A 363 -11.79 5.78 1.57
CA SER A 363 -10.94 5.40 0.43
C SER A 363 -10.27 4.03 0.59
N ASP A 364 -10.50 3.30 1.69
CA ASP A 364 -10.00 1.93 1.84
C ASP A 364 -11.00 0.91 1.29
N PHE A 365 -10.50 -0.12 0.65
CA PHE A 365 -11.29 -1.29 0.28
C PHE A 365 -11.04 -2.42 1.28
N VAL A 366 -11.83 -2.45 2.34
CA VAL A 366 -11.75 -3.45 3.41
C VAL A 366 -12.88 -4.45 3.28
N SER A 367 -12.55 -5.73 3.12
CA SER A 367 -13.54 -6.80 2.98
C SER A 367 -12.94 -8.14 3.35
N ASP A 368 -13.70 -8.98 4.05
CA ASP A 368 -13.31 -10.37 4.32
C ASP A 368 -13.18 -11.20 3.01
N ASN A 369 -13.78 -10.73 1.92
CA ASN A 369 -13.66 -11.31 0.58
C ASN A 369 -12.38 -10.90 -0.16
N ASN A 370 -11.61 -9.94 0.35
CA ASN A 370 -10.30 -9.60 -0.17
C ASN A 370 -9.30 -10.66 0.27
N THR A 371 -9.14 -11.69 -0.54
CA THR A 371 -8.24 -12.82 -0.29
C THR A 371 -7.09 -12.83 -1.30
N LEU A 372 -6.09 -13.65 -1.05
CA LEU A 372 -4.99 -13.86 -1.99
C LEU A 372 -5.52 -14.18 -3.41
N ASN A 373 -6.47 -15.11 -3.51
CA ASN A 373 -7.02 -15.52 -4.80
C ASN A 373 -7.87 -14.42 -5.47
N SER A 374 -8.67 -13.66 -4.71
CA SER A 374 -9.52 -12.61 -5.29
C SER A 374 -8.71 -11.44 -5.86
N ILE A 375 -7.54 -11.14 -5.28
CA ILE A 375 -6.69 -10.01 -5.67
C ILE A 375 -5.63 -10.43 -6.69
N PHE A 376 -5.00 -11.58 -6.52
CA PHE A 376 -3.88 -12.02 -7.35
C PHE A 376 -4.27 -13.13 -8.35
N GLY A 377 -5.38 -13.83 -8.16
CA GLY A 377 -5.76 -14.95 -9.01
C GLY A 377 -4.64 -15.98 -9.14
N ASN A 378 -4.20 -16.21 -10.36
CA ASN A 378 -3.06 -17.09 -10.68
C ASN A 378 -1.70 -16.34 -10.76
N ASN A 379 -1.67 -15.02 -10.54
CA ASN A 379 -0.42 -14.27 -10.55
C ASN A 379 0.41 -14.58 -9.31
N ALA A 380 1.72 -14.65 -9.46
CA ALA A 380 2.62 -14.53 -8.32
C ALA A 380 2.47 -13.12 -7.70
N VAL A 381 2.55 -13.02 -6.38
CA VAL A 381 2.43 -11.73 -5.66
C VAL A 381 3.47 -10.72 -6.15
N THR A 382 4.66 -11.20 -6.52
CA THR A 382 5.75 -10.40 -7.12
C THR A 382 5.43 -9.82 -8.50
N ASN A 383 4.38 -10.30 -9.17
CA ASN A 383 3.91 -9.75 -10.45
C ASN A 383 2.79 -8.71 -10.27
N GLY A 384 2.36 -8.47 -9.03
CA GLY A 384 1.25 -7.58 -8.71
C GLY A 384 -0.14 -8.21 -8.87
N PRO A 385 -1.19 -7.50 -8.47
CA PRO A 385 -2.57 -7.96 -8.58
C PRO A 385 -2.98 -8.14 -10.05
N VAL A 386 -3.97 -9.02 -10.29
CA VAL A 386 -4.55 -9.21 -11.64
C VAL A 386 -5.19 -7.92 -12.13
N ALA A 387 -5.99 -7.30 -11.28
CA ALA A 387 -6.56 -5.98 -11.46
C ALA A 387 -6.94 -5.41 -10.11
N ALA A 388 -6.64 -4.15 -9.87
CA ALA A 388 -7.01 -3.45 -8.64
C ALA A 388 -7.41 -2.01 -8.99
N PRO A 389 -8.30 -1.37 -8.20
CA PRO A 389 -8.58 0.05 -8.39
C PRO A 389 -7.31 0.87 -8.17
N TYR A 390 -7.19 2.00 -8.85
CA TYR A 390 -6.14 2.97 -8.58
C TYR A 390 -6.17 3.41 -7.10
N GLY A 391 -5.02 3.61 -6.52
CA GLY A 391 -4.82 4.05 -5.14
C GLY A 391 -4.60 5.55 -5.01
N ALA A 392 -3.69 5.91 -4.10
CA ALA A 392 -3.29 7.28 -3.86
C ALA A 392 -2.56 7.90 -5.06
N THR A 393 -2.76 9.19 -5.27
CA THR A 393 -1.94 9.97 -6.21
C THR A 393 -0.53 10.16 -5.66
N GLN A 394 0.42 10.47 -6.55
CA GLN A 394 1.80 10.77 -6.14
C GLN A 394 1.85 11.90 -5.10
N VAL A 395 1.04 12.95 -5.27
CA VAL A 395 0.96 14.09 -4.32
C VAL A 395 0.48 13.63 -2.95
N GLN A 396 -0.53 12.76 -2.88
CA GLN A 396 -1.03 12.19 -1.62
C GLN A 396 0.05 11.34 -0.94
N MET A 397 0.77 10.52 -1.68
CA MET A 397 1.84 9.71 -1.13
C MET A 397 3.03 10.55 -0.66
N GLU A 398 3.39 11.62 -1.35
CA GLU A 398 4.43 12.56 -0.90
C GLU A 398 4.03 13.27 0.39
N ALA A 399 2.75 13.61 0.57
CA ALA A 399 2.25 14.17 1.82
C ALA A 399 2.37 13.17 2.99
N ILE A 400 1.99 11.91 2.77
CA ILE A 400 2.14 10.83 3.76
C ILE A 400 3.62 10.59 4.09
N ALA A 401 4.48 10.54 3.08
CA ALA A 401 5.92 10.35 3.27
C ALA A 401 6.54 11.47 4.12
N LYS A 402 6.11 12.71 3.89
CA LYS A 402 6.55 13.87 4.68
C LYS A 402 6.06 13.79 6.12
N ASP A 403 4.79 13.46 6.33
CA ASP A 403 4.19 13.30 7.66
C ASP A 403 4.88 12.18 8.47
N TRP A 404 5.20 11.08 7.81
CA TRP A 404 5.90 9.95 8.41
C TRP A 404 7.42 10.12 8.46
N SER A 405 7.97 11.22 7.96
CA SER A 405 9.41 11.45 7.84
C SER A 405 10.14 10.35 7.05
N LEU A 406 9.46 9.77 6.06
CA LEU A 406 10.05 8.77 5.19
C LEU A 406 10.95 9.45 4.16
N GLY A 407 12.22 9.07 4.14
CA GLY A 407 13.21 9.53 3.16
C GLY A 407 13.29 8.65 1.89
N GLN A 408 12.31 7.79 1.65
CA GLN A 408 12.33 6.77 0.61
C GLN A 408 11.73 7.28 -0.71
N ASN A 409 12.13 6.64 -1.81
CA ASN A 409 11.56 6.91 -3.12
C ASN A 409 10.20 6.23 -3.29
N LEU A 410 9.12 7.00 -3.21
CA LEU A 410 7.75 6.52 -3.43
C LEU A 410 7.29 6.60 -4.90
N LYS A 411 8.12 7.11 -5.81
CA LYS A 411 7.79 7.31 -7.23
C LYS A 411 7.94 6.06 -8.09
N GLN A 412 8.65 5.08 -7.58
CA GLN A 412 8.89 3.81 -8.26
C GLN A 412 8.36 2.64 -7.43
N ASP A 413 8.03 1.57 -8.11
CA ASP A 413 7.69 0.30 -7.48
C ASP A 413 8.97 -0.49 -7.09
N ILE A 414 8.79 -1.70 -6.55
CA ILE A 414 9.91 -2.57 -6.15
C ILE A 414 10.82 -2.96 -7.33
N ASN A 415 10.31 -2.95 -8.55
CA ASN A 415 11.04 -3.28 -9.78
C ASN A 415 11.66 -2.05 -10.46
N GLY A 416 11.56 -0.87 -9.84
CA GLY A 416 12.02 0.39 -10.41
C GLY A 416 11.09 0.98 -11.48
N VAL A 417 9.90 0.43 -11.67
CA VAL A 417 8.90 0.94 -12.61
C VAL A 417 8.25 2.20 -12.03
N SER A 418 8.14 3.25 -12.84
CA SER A 418 7.47 4.49 -12.44
C SER A 418 5.99 4.25 -12.10
N ARG A 419 5.54 4.74 -10.96
CA ARG A 419 4.12 4.68 -10.56
C ARG A 419 3.24 5.69 -11.31
N GLY A 420 3.82 6.62 -12.08
CA GLY A 420 3.08 7.71 -12.69
C GLY A 420 2.40 8.60 -11.64
N ASP A 421 1.37 9.34 -12.06
CA ASP A 421 0.62 10.22 -11.15
C ASP A 421 -0.34 9.44 -10.24
N ILE A 422 -0.84 8.30 -10.69
CA ILE A 422 -1.75 7.41 -9.96
C ILE A 422 -1.39 5.97 -10.29
N ALA A 423 -1.25 5.13 -9.27
CA ALA A 423 -0.99 3.69 -9.44
C ALA A 423 -1.91 2.86 -8.55
N VAL A 424 -2.03 1.56 -8.84
CA VAL A 424 -2.71 0.63 -7.93
C VAL A 424 -1.95 0.52 -6.61
N PRO A 425 -2.63 0.21 -5.48
CA PRO A 425 -1.97 -0.02 -4.20
C PRO A 425 -0.98 -1.20 -4.27
N GLY A 426 -0.04 -1.21 -3.32
CA GLY A 426 0.92 -2.31 -3.19
C GLY A 426 2.29 -2.02 -3.75
N ALA A 427 3.17 -3.03 -3.72
CA ALA A 427 4.59 -2.90 -4.04
C ALA A 427 4.90 -2.90 -5.54
N VAL A 428 3.97 -3.35 -6.39
CA VAL A 428 4.16 -3.53 -7.85
C VAL A 428 3.13 -2.72 -8.61
N VAL A 429 3.57 -2.01 -9.63
CA VAL A 429 2.69 -1.34 -10.59
C VAL A 429 1.95 -2.40 -11.42
N ALA A 430 0.62 -2.32 -11.47
CA ALA A 430 -0.24 -3.25 -12.20
C ALA A 430 -1.33 -2.49 -12.98
N GLU A 431 -2.02 -3.21 -13.86
CA GLU A 431 -3.15 -2.65 -14.60
C GLU A 431 -4.32 -2.29 -13.67
N PRO A 432 -4.97 -1.14 -13.88
CA PRO A 432 -6.11 -0.76 -13.06
C PRO A 432 -7.35 -1.59 -13.38
N LEU A 433 -8.16 -1.84 -12.37
CA LEU A 433 -9.50 -2.40 -12.53
C LEU A 433 -10.35 -1.43 -13.36
N LYS A 434 -11.12 -1.96 -14.31
CA LYS A 434 -11.96 -1.17 -15.23
C LYS A 434 -13.44 -1.40 -14.97
N GLY A 435 -14.18 -0.31 -14.95
CA GLY A 435 -15.65 -0.30 -15.02
C GLY A 435 -16.11 0.01 -16.44
N LYS A 436 -17.36 -0.32 -16.76
CA LYS A 436 -17.98 -0.05 -18.06
C LYS A 436 -19.40 0.45 -17.93
N PHE A 437 -19.78 1.42 -18.76
CA PHE A 437 -21.15 1.82 -18.94
C PHE A 437 -21.44 2.20 -20.40
N GLY A 438 -22.69 2.00 -20.83
CA GLY A 438 -23.14 2.37 -22.18
C GLY A 438 -24.09 3.54 -22.14
N ILE A 439 -23.89 4.52 -23.02
CA ILE A 439 -24.84 5.58 -23.35
C ILE A 439 -25.45 5.26 -24.72
N THR A 440 -26.76 5.23 -24.81
CA THR A 440 -27.51 4.93 -26.04
C THR A 440 -27.81 6.19 -26.85
N ASP A 441 -28.55 6.06 -27.97
CA ASP A 441 -29.05 7.20 -28.75
C ASP A 441 -29.90 8.19 -27.93
N ALA A 442 -30.41 7.75 -26.79
CA ALA A 442 -31.10 8.58 -25.80
C ALA A 442 -30.19 9.64 -25.17
N LYS A 443 -28.87 9.58 -25.33
CA LYS A 443 -27.83 10.46 -24.76
C LYS A 443 -27.75 10.45 -23.23
N TYR A 444 -28.46 9.56 -22.57
CA TYR A 444 -28.50 9.43 -21.12
C TYR A 444 -28.29 7.97 -20.71
N ALA A 445 -27.70 7.78 -19.53
CA ALA A 445 -27.58 6.51 -18.84
C ALA A 445 -27.54 6.74 -17.33
N THR A 446 -27.64 5.68 -16.52
CA THR A 446 -27.28 5.74 -15.11
C THR A 446 -26.08 4.85 -14.85
N TYR A 447 -25.25 5.24 -13.90
CA TYR A 447 -24.10 4.46 -13.48
C TYR A 447 -23.87 4.59 -11.99
N TYR A 448 -23.44 3.49 -11.37
CA TYR A 448 -23.01 3.39 -9.99
C TYR A 448 -21.83 2.42 -9.92
N HIS A 449 -20.89 2.70 -9.05
CA HIS A 449 -19.84 1.76 -8.70
C HIS A 449 -19.36 1.98 -7.26
N ASP A 450 -18.92 0.91 -6.57
CA ASP A 450 -18.38 0.99 -5.21
C ASP A 450 -17.04 1.73 -5.15
N PHE A 451 -16.31 1.78 -6.27
CA PHE A 451 -15.10 2.59 -6.43
C PHE A 451 -15.40 3.90 -7.14
N GLY A 452 -14.57 4.91 -6.87
CA GLY A 452 -14.54 6.12 -7.66
C GLY A 452 -13.95 5.88 -9.07
N TYR A 453 -14.04 6.88 -9.94
CA TYR A 453 -13.48 6.80 -11.29
C TYR A 453 -13.25 8.20 -11.87
N ILE A 454 -12.47 8.27 -12.95
CA ILE A 454 -12.30 9.51 -13.70
C ILE A 454 -13.37 9.57 -14.79
N MET A 455 -14.16 10.67 -14.82
CA MET A 455 -15.20 10.87 -15.81
C MET A 455 -14.58 10.95 -17.22
N PRO A 456 -15.01 10.11 -18.17
CA PRO A 456 -14.43 10.09 -19.51
C PRO A 456 -14.75 11.35 -20.32
N GLU A 457 -13.94 11.61 -21.34
CA GLU A 457 -14.12 12.74 -22.23
C GLU A 457 -15.51 12.74 -22.90
N GLY A 458 -16.13 13.89 -22.97
CA GLY A 458 -17.45 14.07 -23.59
C GLY A 458 -18.63 13.57 -22.76
N VAL A 459 -18.37 13.10 -21.52
CA VAL A 459 -19.43 12.68 -20.59
C VAL A 459 -19.48 13.62 -19.41
N LYS A 460 -20.68 13.89 -18.93
CA LYS A 460 -20.93 14.58 -17.65
C LYS A 460 -21.86 13.76 -16.77
N GLY A 461 -21.59 13.78 -15.47
CA GLY A 461 -22.36 13.10 -14.45
C GLY A 461 -23.08 14.08 -13.53
N GLY A 462 -24.36 13.82 -13.28
CA GLY A 462 -25.19 14.63 -12.40
C GLY A 462 -25.73 13.83 -11.24
N VAL A 463 -25.84 14.48 -10.08
CA VAL A 463 -26.62 14.04 -8.92
C VAL A 463 -28.01 14.64 -8.99
N VAL A 464 -29.00 13.94 -8.44
CA VAL A 464 -30.38 14.47 -8.31
C VAL A 464 -30.55 15.03 -6.91
N THR A 465 -30.64 16.34 -6.81
CA THR A 465 -30.69 17.03 -5.51
C THR A 465 -32.11 17.24 -4.99
N ASP A 466 -33.10 17.21 -5.88
CA ASP A 466 -34.51 17.39 -5.50
C ASP A 466 -35.44 16.78 -6.55
N ALA A 467 -36.64 16.37 -6.09
CA ALA A 467 -37.74 15.89 -6.92
C ALA A 467 -39.00 16.66 -6.58
N LYS A 468 -39.64 17.28 -7.58
CA LYS A 468 -40.83 18.11 -7.40
C LYS A 468 -42.12 17.33 -7.62
N VAL A 469 -43.20 17.73 -6.92
CA VAL A 469 -44.50 17.10 -7.00
C VAL A 469 -45.06 17.09 -8.43
N GLU A 470 -44.76 18.11 -9.22
CA GLU A 470 -45.12 18.21 -10.63
C GLU A 470 -44.36 17.25 -11.57
N GLY A 471 -43.52 16.39 -11.05
CA GLY A 471 -42.81 15.37 -11.84
C GLY A 471 -41.52 15.88 -12.48
N THR A 472 -40.90 16.92 -11.94
CA THR A 472 -39.60 17.44 -12.40
C THR A 472 -38.47 17.09 -11.43
N LEU A 473 -37.24 16.91 -11.96
CA LEU A 473 -36.03 16.66 -11.18
C LEU A 473 -35.08 17.86 -11.25
N VAL A 474 -34.46 18.16 -10.12
CA VAL A 474 -33.30 19.08 -10.09
C VAL A 474 -32.03 18.27 -10.19
N VAL A 475 -31.34 18.39 -11.31
CA VAL A 475 -30.09 17.66 -11.59
C VAL A 475 -28.92 18.62 -11.59
N ASP A 476 -27.96 18.37 -10.71
CA ASP A 476 -26.69 19.11 -10.68
C ASP A 476 -25.60 18.30 -11.40
N TYR A 477 -25.18 18.75 -12.59
CA TYR A 477 -24.12 18.13 -13.40
C TYR A 477 -22.73 18.61 -12.98
N LYS A 478 -22.28 18.21 -11.81
CA LYS A 478 -21.01 18.64 -11.21
C LYS A 478 -19.78 17.88 -11.67
N TYR A 479 -19.92 16.69 -12.27
CA TYR A 479 -18.80 15.89 -12.74
C TYR A 479 -18.66 15.99 -14.26
N GLY A 480 -17.76 16.85 -14.74
CA GLY A 480 -17.40 16.96 -16.14
C GLY A 480 -16.25 16.02 -16.56
N SER A 481 -15.87 16.06 -17.85
CA SER A 481 -14.71 15.29 -18.36
C SER A 481 -13.46 15.52 -17.51
N GLY A 482 -12.78 14.45 -17.12
CA GLY A 482 -11.58 14.49 -16.29
C GLY A 482 -11.84 14.66 -14.79
N SER A 483 -13.07 14.94 -14.35
CA SER A 483 -13.39 15.03 -12.92
C SER A 483 -13.28 13.68 -12.25
N VAL A 484 -12.77 13.66 -11.02
CA VAL A 484 -12.82 12.47 -10.15
C VAL A 484 -14.23 12.35 -9.59
N VAL A 485 -14.86 11.21 -9.83
CA VAL A 485 -16.14 10.83 -9.25
C VAL A 485 -15.85 10.08 -7.95
N PRO A 486 -16.43 10.48 -6.80
CA PRO A 486 -16.26 9.78 -5.54
C PRO A 486 -16.79 8.33 -5.58
N ALA A 487 -16.29 7.49 -4.69
CA ALA A 487 -16.80 6.14 -4.51
C ALA A 487 -18.28 6.15 -4.12
N LYS A 488 -19.02 5.12 -4.53
CA LYS A 488 -20.46 4.94 -4.24
C LYS A 488 -21.35 6.07 -4.73
N SER A 489 -20.91 6.84 -5.72
CA SER A 489 -21.70 7.89 -6.35
C SER A 489 -22.65 7.31 -7.39
N ALA A 490 -23.94 7.42 -7.16
CA ALA A 490 -24.96 7.09 -8.14
C ALA A 490 -25.21 8.30 -9.04
N LEU A 491 -25.01 8.17 -10.36
CA LEU A 491 -25.06 9.31 -11.27
C LEU A 491 -26.04 9.09 -12.43
N LEU A 492 -26.66 10.19 -12.84
CA LEU A 492 -27.26 10.34 -14.15
C LEU A 492 -26.19 10.85 -15.12
N LEU A 493 -25.84 10.04 -16.12
CA LEU A 493 -24.85 10.37 -17.12
C LEU A 493 -25.50 10.99 -18.36
N ASN A 494 -24.84 11.98 -18.94
CA ASN A 494 -25.20 12.55 -20.24
C ASN A 494 -23.96 12.64 -21.12
N GLY A 495 -24.06 12.14 -22.37
CA GLY A 495 -22.95 12.12 -23.32
C GLY A 495 -23.33 11.55 -24.67
N ALA A 496 -22.37 11.39 -25.56
CA ALA A 496 -22.57 10.76 -26.85
C ALA A 496 -22.84 9.25 -26.71
N LYS A 497 -23.52 8.65 -27.69
CA LYS A 497 -23.70 7.19 -27.77
C LYS A 497 -22.33 6.51 -27.88
N ASN A 498 -21.99 5.74 -26.88
CA ASN A 498 -20.77 4.94 -26.86
C ASN A 498 -20.82 3.96 -25.68
N VAL A 499 -19.90 2.99 -25.68
CA VAL A 499 -19.52 2.20 -24.51
C VAL A 499 -18.22 2.80 -23.97
N TYR A 500 -18.29 3.29 -22.75
CA TYR A 500 -17.16 3.94 -22.06
C TYR A 500 -16.52 2.96 -21.10
N GLU A 501 -15.19 2.88 -21.13
CA GLU A 501 -14.40 2.23 -20.11
C GLU A 501 -13.80 3.29 -19.19
N VAL A 502 -13.84 3.05 -17.89
CA VAL A 502 -13.27 3.93 -16.87
C VAL A 502 -12.33 3.16 -15.97
N ALA A 503 -11.17 3.71 -15.67
CA ALA A 503 -10.29 3.16 -14.65
C ALA A 503 -10.89 3.43 -13.27
N LEU A 504 -11.08 2.38 -12.49
CA LEU A 504 -11.64 2.48 -11.14
C LEU A 504 -10.55 2.91 -10.15
N LYS A 505 -10.95 3.65 -9.13
CA LYS A 505 -10.05 4.29 -8.18
C LYS A 505 -10.59 4.17 -6.75
N LEU A 506 -9.72 3.91 -5.79
CA LEU A 506 -10.03 4.07 -4.38
C LEU A 506 -10.20 5.57 -4.09
N GLU A 507 -11.40 5.96 -3.76
CA GLU A 507 -11.77 7.34 -3.44
C GLU A 507 -12.68 7.39 -2.22
N GLU A 508 -12.69 8.51 -1.54
CA GLU A 508 -13.66 8.76 -0.49
C GLU A 508 -15.07 8.84 -1.06
N THR A 509 -16.06 8.54 -0.24
CA THR A 509 -17.48 8.72 -0.59
C THR A 509 -17.83 10.19 -0.56
N SER A 510 -18.82 10.60 -1.39
CA SER A 510 -19.38 11.96 -1.31
C SER A 510 -20.43 12.03 -0.22
N GLU A 511 -20.47 13.15 0.49
CA GLU A 511 -21.55 13.51 1.40
C GLU A 511 -22.65 14.34 0.71
N ASP A 512 -22.65 14.43 -0.61
CA ASP A 512 -23.61 15.21 -1.37
C ASP A 512 -25.04 14.70 -1.19
N VAL A 513 -25.97 15.63 -1.16
CA VAL A 513 -27.41 15.31 -1.30
C VAL A 513 -27.61 14.69 -2.67
N ASN A 514 -28.05 13.43 -2.69
CA ASN A 514 -28.33 12.71 -3.91
C ASN A 514 -29.48 11.72 -3.73
N LEU A 515 -30.59 11.96 -4.39
CA LEU A 515 -31.75 11.06 -4.40
C LEU A 515 -31.49 9.80 -5.25
N LEU A 516 -30.42 9.76 -6.05
CA LEU A 516 -30.03 8.53 -6.73
C LEU A 516 -29.32 7.61 -5.75
N LYS A 517 -29.71 6.34 -5.80
CA LYS A 517 -29.00 5.21 -5.14
C LYS A 517 -28.56 4.24 -6.21
N GLY A 518 -27.65 3.34 -5.88
CA GLY A 518 -27.14 2.36 -6.83
C GLY A 518 -26.70 1.06 -6.18
N THR A 519 -26.44 0.05 -6.99
CA THR A 519 -25.96 -1.25 -6.56
C THR A 519 -24.85 -1.74 -7.47
N SER A 520 -23.77 -2.28 -6.92
CA SER A 520 -22.69 -2.87 -7.70
C SER A 520 -23.07 -4.25 -8.23
N ASP A 521 -23.92 -4.97 -7.51
CA ASP A 521 -24.48 -6.25 -7.92
C ASP A 521 -25.96 -6.13 -8.22
N GLU A 522 -26.52 -7.11 -8.93
CA GLU A 522 -27.96 -7.20 -9.12
C GLU A 522 -28.64 -7.46 -7.77
N SER A 523 -29.45 -6.50 -7.31
CA SER A 523 -30.09 -6.57 -6.00
C SER A 523 -31.37 -5.76 -5.92
N LEU A 524 -32.17 -6.05 -4.90
CA LEU A 524 -33.43 -5.32 -4.64
C LEU A 524 -33.12 -3.87 -4.23
N THR A 525 -33.87 -2.92 -4.77
CA THR A 525 -33.76 -1.50 -4.38
C THR A 525 -34.20 -1.30 -2.92
N THR A 526 -33.44 -0.49 -2.18
CA THR A 526 -33.66 -0.24 -0.74
C THR A 526 -33.61 1.26 -0.42
N SER A 527 -34.26 1.65 0.68
CA SER A 527 -34.17 2.98 1.27
C SER A 527 -34.45 2.90 2.76
N ASP A 528 -33.78 3.75 3.55
CA ASP A 528 -34.05 3.93 4.98
C ASP A 528 -35.20 4.90 5.24
N GLU A 529 -35.72 5.59 4.20
CA GLU A 529 -36.81 6.56 4.32
C GLU A 529 -38.17 5.87 4.28
N ALA A 530 -38.99 6.12 5.29
CA ALA A 530 -40.34 5.57 5.38
C ALA A 530 -41.24 6.05 4.22
N GLY A 531 -41.92 5.12 3.57
CA GLY A 531 -42.84 5.43 2.45
C GLY A 531 -42.12 5.79 1.14
N ALA A 532 -40.81 5.59 1.03
CA ALA A 532 -40.06 5.83 -0.19
C ALA A 532 -40.60 5.02 -1.37
N LYS A 533 -40.59 5.62 -2.55
CA LYS A 533 -40.92 5.01 -3.84
C LYS A 533 -39.67 4.91 -4.71
N PHE A 534 -39.58 3.84 -5.49
CA PHE A 534 -38.43 3.49 -6.29
C PHE A 534 -38.72 3.64 -7.79
N TYR A 535 -37.83 4.35 -8.48
CA TYR A 535 -38.00 4.67 -9.90
C TYR A 535 -36.78 4.17 -10.70
N LYS A 536 -37.11 3.44 -11.76
CA LYS A 536 -36.11 2.90 -12.72
C LYS A 536 -35.91 3.92 -13.84
N PHE A 537 -34.65 4.11 -14.24
CA PHE A 537 -34.32 4.88 -15.44
C PHE A 537 -34.75 4.14 -16.70
N ALA A 538 -35.57 4.79 -17.54
CA ALA A 538 -36.08 4.19 -18.77
C ALA A 538 -36.36 5.26 -19.84
N ASN A 539 -36.45 4.80 -21.09
CA ASN A 539 -36.97 5.58 -22.22
C ASN A 539 -38.38 5.06 -22.52
N ASP A 540 -39.39 5.73 -21.96
CA ASP A 540 -40.78 5.39 -22.15
C ASP A 540 -41.26 5.96 -23.49
N LYS A 541 -42.01 5.17 -24.25
CA LYS A 541 -42.49 5.57 -25.59
C LYS A 541 -43.38 6.79 -25.59
N ASP A 542 -44.20 6.95 -24.52
CA ASP A 542 -45.20 8.01 -24.41
C ASP A 542 -44.69 9.20 -23.56
N LYS A 543 -43.81 8.93 -22.61
CA LYS A 543 -43.35 9.91 -21.60
C LYS A 543 -41.93 10.38 -21.82
N GLY A 544 -41.19 9.72 -22.74
CA GLY A 544 -39.81 10.06 -23.02
C GLY A 544 -38.81 9.48 -22.00
N ILE A 545 -37.59 10.05 -21.99
CA ILE A 545 -36.52 9.61 -21.10
C ILE A 545 -36.74 10.13 -19.70
N GLY A 546 -36.63 9.25 -18.69
CA GLY A 546 -36.85 9.64 -17.31
C GLY A 546 -36.75 8.50 -16.32
N PHE A 547 -37.17 8.79 -15.10
CA PHE A 547 -37.29 7.81 -14.03
C PHE A 547 -38.79 7.50 -13.82
N TYR A 548 -39.18 6.24 -13.93
CA TYR A 548 -40.56 5.78 -13.81
C TYR A 548 -40.63 4.66 -12.79
N TRP A 549 -41.81 4.43 -12.19
CA TRP A 549 -41.99 3.33 -11.25
C TRP A 549 -41.39 2.03 -11.79
N GLY A 550 -40.47 1.43 -11.05
CA GLY A 550 -39.81 0.17 -11.43
C GLY A 550 -40.69 -1.05 -11.19
N ALA A 551 -41.68 -0.92 -10.29
CA ALA A 551 -42.71 -1.89 -9.98
C ALA A 551 -44.04 -1.18 -9.61
N ASP A 552 -45.11 -1.94 -9.46
CA ASP A 552 -46.45 -1.41 -9.14
C ASP A 552 -46.44 -0.51 -7.91
N ASN A 553 -47.06 0.65 -8.02
CA ASN A 553 -47.12 1.66 -6.97
C ASN A 553 -45.77 2.15 -6.44
N GLY A 554 -44.69 2.04 -7.25
CA GLY A 554 -43.34 2.41 -6.85
C GLY A 554 -42.73 1.50 -5.79
N ALA A 555 -43.17 0.25 -5.72
CA ALA A 555 -42.55 -0.75 -4.85
C ALA A 555 -41.08 -1.04 -5.25
N ALA A 556 -40.33 -1.70 -4.37
CA ALA A 556 -39.00 -2.13 -4.65
C ALA A 556 -38.93 -3.08 -5.86
N PHE A 557 -37.88 -2.96 -6.64
CA PHE A 557 -37.61 -3.81 -7.83
C PHE A 557 -36.15 -4.26 -7.86
N THR A 558 -35.87 -5.30 -8.62
CA THR A 558 -34.48 -5.75 -8.84
C THR A 558 -33.74 -4.77 -9.75
N ASN A 559 -32.78 -4.05 -9.20
CA ASN A 559 -31.88 -3.16 -9.94
C ASN A 559 -30.73 -3.96 -10.53
N SER A 560 -30.38 -3.72 -11.78
CA SER A 560 -29.24 -4.37 -12.42
C SER A 560 -27.91 -3.85 -11.85
N ALA A 561 -26.88 -4.70 -11.90
CA ALA A 561 -25.53 -4.34 -11.47
C ALA A 561 -25.02 -3.04 -12.11
N ASN A 562 -24.34 -2.24 -11.34
CA ASN A 562 -23.72 -0.96 -11.74
C ASN A 562 -24.72 0.06 -12.34
N LYS A 563 -25.99 0.01 -11.92
CA LYS A 563 -27.02 0.99 -12.31
C LYS A 563 -27.46 1.81 -11.12
N ALA A 564 -27.88 3.06 -11.42
CA ALA A 564 -28.53 3.88 -10.42
C ALA A 564 -30.05 3.90 -10.63
N TYR A 565 -30.77 4.02 -9.53
CA TYR A 565 -32.21 4.21 -9.46
C TYR A 565 -32.54 5.45 -8.60
N LEU A 566 -33.70 6.06 -8.81
CA LEU A 566 -34.15 7.22 -8.05
C LEU A 566 -35.02 6.77 -6.86
N VAL A 567 -34.79 7.37 -5.72
CA VAL A 567 -35.57 7.18 -4.48
C VAL A 567 -36.23 8.50 -4.14
N VAL A 568 -37.56 8.50 -3.97
CA VAL A 568 -38.33 9.70 -3.58
C VAL A 568 -39.27 9.35 -2.46
N ALA A 569 -39.26 10.15 -1.40
CA ALA A 569 -40.20 10.08 -0.27
C ALA A 569 -41.04 11.34 -0.16
N GLY A 570 -42.02 11.37 0.76
CA GLY A 570 -42.91 12.50 0.99
C GLY A 570 -43.90 12.76 -0.15
N GLU A 571 -44.37 14.01 -0.29
CA GLU A 571 -45.42 14.38 -1.24
C GLU A 571 -45.00 14.11 -2.71
N ALA A 572 -43.76 14.34 -3.08
CA ALA A 572 -43.26 14.11 -4.44
C ALA A 572 -43.29 12.61 -4.85
N SER A 573 -43.36 11.69 -3.89
CA SER A 573 -43.47 10.24 -4.17
C SER A 573 -44.83 9.84 -4.80
N ALA A 574 -45.82 10.72 -4.80
CA ALA A 574 -47.09 10.50 -5.50
C ALA A 574 -46.95 10.55 -7.04
N ALA A 575 -45.88 11.17 -7.55
CA ALA A 575 -45.61 11.21 -8.98
C ALA A 575 -45.29 9.80 -9.52
N LYS A 576 -45.91 9.41 -10.63
CA LYS A 576 -45.67 8.10 -11.29
C LYS A 576 -44.37 8.07 -12.12
N GLY A 577 -43.70 9.21 -12.26
CA GLY A 577 -42.46 9.34 -12.99
C GLY A 577 -41.96 10.78 -13.09
N PHE A 578 -40.70 10.90 -13.45
CA PHE A 578 -39.95 12.14 -13.59
C PHE A 578 -39.23 12.15 -14.93
N ALA A 579 -39.71 12.93 -15.89
CA ALA A 579 -39.13 13.02 -17.23
C ALA A 579 -37.90 13.95 -17.24
N LEU A 580 -36.81 13.52 -17.96
CA LEU A 580 -35.60 14.30 -18.16
C LEU A 580 -35.77 15.17 -19.43
N GLY A 581 -36.22 16.24 -19.43
CA GLY A 581 -36.41 17.08 -20.63
C GLY A 581 -37.56 18.04 -20.46
N GLY A 582 -38.01 18.11 -19.24
CA GLY A 582 -39.24 18.78 -18.85
C GLY A 582 -40.43 18.01 -19.43
N VAL A 583 -41.45 17.69 -18.61
CA VAL A 583 -42.77 17.52 -19.19
C VAL A 583 -42.91 18.73 -20.09
N ASP A 584 -43.26 18.51 -21.35
CA ASP A 584 -43.68 19.61 -22.22
C ASP A 584 -44.76 20.36 -21.43
N THR A 585 -44.39 21.43 -20.72
CA THR A 585 -45.32 22.22 -19.89
C THR A 585 -46.39 22.86 -20.76
N GLY A 586 -46.45 22.41 -22.01
CA GLY A 586 -47.36 22.94 -23.01
C GLY A 586 -46.98 24.35 -23.47
N ILE A 587 -45.80 24.86 -23.07
CA ILE A 587 -45.32 26.17 -23.56
C ILE A 587 -44.19 25.90 -24.57
N LYS A 588 -44.53 25.93 -25.85
CA LYS A 588 -43.52 25.91 -26.94
C LYS A 588 -43.17 27.31 -27.33
N GLU A 589 -41.87 27.58 -27.43
CA GLU A 589 -41.39 28.81 -28.06
C GLU A 589 -41.60 28.72 -29.58
N VAL A 590 -42.32 29.68 -30.14
CA VAL A 590 -42.56 29.77 -31.58
C VAL A 590 -41.71 30.91 -32.13
N THR A 591 -40.62 30.55 -32.82
CA THR A 591 -39.73 31.49 -33.47
C THR A 591 -40.18 31.86 -34.90
N GLU A 592 -41.14 31.13 -35.48
CA GLU A 592 -41.70 31.43 -36.81
C GLU A 592 -43.23 31.61 -36.77
N VAL A 593 -43.71 32.75 -37.19
CA VAL A 593 -45.11 33.19 -37.18
C VAL A 593 -45.89 32.67 -38.41
N GLY A 594 -45.45 31.60 -39.02
CA GLY A 594 -46.08 31.08 -40.25
C GLY A 594 -46.71 29.70 -40.11
N LYS A 595 -48.06 29.64 -40.08
CA LYS A 595 -48.90 28.45 -40.25
C LYS A 595 -49.21 27.61 -39.02
N MET A 596 -49.84 28.19 -37.99
CA MET A 596 -50.65 27.38 -37.06
C MET A 596 -52.12 27.38 -37.50
N ALA A 597 -52.61 26.22 -37.91
CA ALA A 597 -54.07 26.03 -38.12
C ALA A 597 -54.73 25.74 -36.77
N GLY A 598 -55.57 26.65 -36.29
CA GLY A 598 -56.34 26.45 -35.07
C GLY A 598 -56.78 27.76 -34.42
N LYS A 599 -57.75 27.69 -33.49
CA LYS A 599 -58.19 28.86 -32.74
C LYS A 599 -57.16 29.24 -31.70
N ILE A 600 -56.75 30.52 -31.67
CA ILE A 600 -55.73 31.08 -30.77
C ILE A 600 -56.48 31.78 -29.61
N TYR A 601 -56.07 31.52 -28.37
CA TYR A 601 -56.59 32.15 -27.18
C TYR A 601 -55.49 32.80 -26.34
N ASN A 602 -55.82 33.89 -25.64
CA ASN A 602 -54.94 34.42 -24.60
C ASN A 602 -55.06 33.65 -23.28
N LEU A 603 -54.29 34.00 -22.24
CA LEU A 603 -54.37 33.37 -20.93
C LEU A 603 -55.74 33.56 -20.22
N GLN A 604 -56.50 34.57 -20.61
CA GLN A 604 -57.85 34.79 -20.10
C GLN A 604 -58.92 34.00 -20.87
N GLY A 605 -58.54 33.14 -21.81
CA GLY A 605 -59.42 32.32 -22.61
C GLY A 605 -60.15 33.08 -23.74
N MET A 606 -59.76 34.31 -24.04
CA MET A 606 -60.35 35.08 -25.15
C MET A 606 -59.70 34.73 -26.47
N GLN A 607 -60.50 34.46 -27.50
CA GLN A 607 -60.03 34.14 -28.83
C GLN A 607 -59.33 35.36 -29.48
N GLN A 608 -58.11 35.11 -30.02
CA GLN A 608 -57.33 36.12 -30.72
C GLN A 608 -57.36 35.89 -32.24
N LYS A 609 -57.27 36.98 -33.01
CA LYS A 609 -57.20 36.90 -34.50
C LYS A 609 -55.84 36.46 -35.06
N GLY A 610 -54.82 36.30 -34.21
CA GLY A 610 -53.48 35.89 -34.56
C GLY A 610 -52.58 35.78 -33.32
N LEU A 611 -51.37 35.27 -33.49
CA LEU A 611 -50.37 35.15 -32.41
C LEU A 611 -49.94 36.58 -32.01
N GLN A 612 -50.05 36.87 -30.71
CA GLN A 612 -49.59 38.16 -30.13
C GLN A 612 -48.41 37.89 -29.20
N LYS A 613 -47.53 38.86 -29.05
CA LYS A 613 -46.41 38.75 -28.12
C LYS A 613 -46.86 38.40 -26.71
N GLY A 614 -46.29 37.38 -26.15
CA GLY A 614 -46.69 36.85 -24.85
C GLY A 614 -47.13 35.38 -24.94
N ILE A 615 -47.93 34.89 -23.97
CA ILE A 615 -48.40 33.51 -23.93
C ILE A 615 -49.71 33.40 -24.69
N CYS A 616 -49.75 32.53 -25.71
CA CYS A 616 -50.92 32.18 -26.48
C CYS A 616 -51.27 30.69 -26.30
N ILE A 617 -52.57 30.34 -26.38
CA ILE A 617 -53.07 28.96 -26.34
C ILE A 617 -53.62 28.62 -27.73
N VAL A 618 -53.07 27.58 -28.37
CA VAL A 618 -53.56 27.09 -29.67
C VAL A 618 -53.81 25.59 -29.56
N ASN A 619 -55.00 25.14 -29.88
CA ASN A 619 -55.39 23.72 -29.76
C ASN A 619 -55.11 23.13 -28.37
N GLY A 620 -55.37 23.88 -27.29
CA GLY A 620 -55.12 23.45 -25.92
C GLY A 620 -53.66 23.46 -25.46
N LYS A 621 -52.69 23.86 -26.30
CA LYS A 621 -51.27 23.94 -25.95
C LYS A 621 -50.83 25.39 -25.80
N LYS A 622 -49.98 25.70 -24.83
CA LYS A 622 -49.45 27.02 -24.54
C LYS A 622 -48.17 27.28 -25.35
N PHE A 623 -48.04 28.47 -25.91
CA PHE A 623 -46.89 28.93 -26.70
C PHE A 623 -46.44 30.33 -26.21
N ILE A 624 -45.16 30.59 -26.22
CA ILE A 624 -44.61 31.92 -26.00
C ILE A 624 -44.31 32.51 -27.38
N VAL A 625 -44.87 33.68 -27.67
CA VAL A 625 -44.58 34.48 -28.86
C VAL A 625 -43.70 35.66 -28.41
N LYS A 626 -42.45 35.75 -28.90
CA LYS A 626 -41.51 36.82 -28.59
C LYS A 626 -41.73 38.06 -29.45
#